data_ece2ff5841377006a1b3a95607337ef8
#
_entry.id   ece2ff5841377006a1b3a95607337ef8
#
_cell.length_a   1.000
_cell.length_b   1.000
_cell.length_c   1.000
_cell.angle_alpha   90.00
_cell.angle_beta   90.00
_cell.angle_gamma   90.00
#
_symmetry.space_group_name_H-M   'P 1'
#
loop_
_entity.id
_entity.type
_entity.pdbx_description
1 polymer ?
#
loop_
_entity_poly.entity_id
_entity_poly.type
_entity_poly.pdbx_seq_one_letter_code
_entity_poly.pdbx_strand_id
1 'polypeptide(L)'
;MSKALVLIDLQNDYFPGGSMELVGATGAVERAAGLLEAFRGRSLPIFHIQHHAKRAGATFFVPGTPGVEIHAAVRPRDAEPVVVKHFPSAFRETDLQAALRAQGVSELVVAGMMTHMCVDTTVRAAADLGFACTLAQDACATRDLSFGDRKVVAADVQTAYLAALNGSFAGVRTATQNVSAL
;
A
#
# COMPACT_ATOMS: atom_id res chain seq x y z
N MET A 1 14.26 -7.38 -16.33
CA MET A 1 13.11 -6.59 -15.85
C MET A 1 13.37 -6.31 -14.38
N SER A 2 13.28 -5.03 -13.95
CA SER A 2 13.53 -4.68 -12.55
C SER A 2 12.20 -4.66 -11.77
N LYS A 3 12.24 -5.20 -10.55
CA LYS A 3 11.08 -5.31 -9.65
C LYS A 3 11.23 -4.28 -8.52
N ALA A 4 10.15 -3.58 -8.15
CA ALA A 4 10.12 -2.66 -7.04
C ALA A 4 9.07 -3.03 -5.99
N LEU A 5 9.34 -2.74 -4.72
CA LEU A 5 8.35 -2.77 -3.65
C LEU A 5 7.68 -1.39 -3.53
N VAL A 6 6.36 -1.36 -3.49
CA VAL A 6 5.57 -0.16 -3.24
C VAL A 6 4.75 -0.36 -1.98
N LEU A 7 5.10 0.36 -0.91
CA LEU A 7 4.44 0.32 0.39
C LEU A 7 3.46 1.49 0.49
N ILE A 8 2.15 1.19 0.52
CA ILE A 8 1.10 2.21 0.41
C ILE A 8 0.51 2.52 1.79
N ASP A 9 0.65 3.78 2.23
CA ASP A 9 -0.06 4.37 3.37
C ASP A 9 0.02 3.52 4.66
N LEU A 10 1.18 2.91 4.96
CA LEU A 10 1.43 2.22 6.22
C LEU A 10 1.75 3.27 7.30
N GLN A 11 0.72 4.07 7.70
CA GLN A 11 0.82 5.25 8.54
C GLN A 11 0.09 5.04 9.89
N ASN A 12 0.56 5.74 10.93
CA ASN A 12 0.14 5.50 12.32
C ASN A 12 -1.36 5.62 12.58
N ASP A 13 -2.09 6.46 11.83
CA ASP A 13 -3.55 6.58 12.00
C ASP A 13 -4.33 5.28 11.72
N TYR A 14 -3.75 4.32 11.01
CA TYR A 14 -4.38 3.04 10.72
C TYR A 14 -4.15 1.96 11.78
N PHE A 15 -3.32 2.23 12.79
CA PHE A 15 -2.93 1.28 13.82
C PHE A 15 -3.63 1.56 15.16
N PRO A 16 -3.57 0.64 16.15
CA PRO A 16 -4.19 0.83 17.46
C PRO A 16 -3.85 2.17 18.11
N GLY A 17 -4.89 2.91 18.47
CA GLY A 17 -4.78 4.27 19.01
C GLY A 17 -4.73 5.38 17.96
N GLY A 18 -4.71 5.06 16.68
CA GLY A 18 -4.80 6.02 15.57
C GLY A 18 -6.24 6.47 15.27
N SER A 19 -6.38 7.52 14.48
CA SER A 19 -7.69 8.14 14.18
C SER A 19 -8.56 7.33 13.21
N MET A 20 -8.03 6.30 12.54
CA MET A 20 -8.72 5.46 11.55
C MET A 20 -8.26 4.01 11.66
N GLU A 21 -8.33 3.42 12.83
CA GLU A 21 -7.85 2.05 13.06
C GLU A 21 -8.49 1.02 12.13
N LEU A 22 -7.66 0.16 11.55
CA LEU A 22 -8.07 -0.89 10.61
C LEU A 22 -8.03 -2.27 11.25
N VAL A 23 -8.89 -3.15 10.76
CA VAL A 23 -8.89 -4.55 11.15
C VAL A 23 -7.66 -5.26 10.58
N GLY A 24 -6.85 -5.85 11.46
CA GLY A 24 -5.67 -6.62 11.07
C GLY A 24 -4.43 -5.80 10.69
N ALA A 25 -4.41 -4.47 10.91
CA ALA A 25 -3.30 -3.60 10.53
C ALA A 25 -1.95 -4.06 11.09
N THR A 26 -1.90 -4.45 12.36
CA THR A 26 -0.65 -4.91 13.02
C THR A 26 -0.06 -6.13 12.32
N GLY A 27 -0.86 -7.15 12.04
CA GLY A 27 -0.38 -8.34 11.32
C GLY A 27 0.05 -8.01 9.88
N ALA A 28 -0.67 -7.12 9.20
CA ALA A 28 -0.34 -6.70 7.85
C ALA A 28 1.01 -5.93 7.79
N VAL A 29 1.29 -5.03 8.73
CA VAL A 29 2.56 -4.30 8.74
C VAL A 29 3.75 -5.19 9.08
N GLU A 30 3.58 -6.23 9.89
CA GLU A 30 4.62 -7.22 10.16
C GLU A 30 5.00 -7.98 8.87
N ARG A 31 4.01 -8.36 8.06
CA ARG A 31 4.25 -8.98 6.74
C ARG A 31 4.91 -8.01 5.76
N ALA A 32 4.47 -6.75 5.75
CA ALA A 32 5.08 -5.70 4.94
C ALA A 32 6.54 -5.44 5.34
N ALA A 33 6.87 -5.46 6.64
CA ALA A 33 8.24 -5.34 7.13
C ALA A 33 9.13 -6.51 6.65
N GLY A 34 8.60 -7.74 6.62
CA GLY A 34 9.31 -8.89 6.06
C GLY A 34 9.62 -8.74 4.56
N LEU A 35 8.66 -8.21 3.77
CA LEU A 35 8.89 -7.85 2.37
C LEU A 35 9.96 -6.77 2.23
N LEU A 36 9.86 -5.72 3.03
CA LEU A 36 10.81 -4.60 3.02
C LEU A 36 12.25 -5.07 3.26
N GLU A 37 12.48 -5.90 4.27
CA GLU A 37 13.80 -6.44 4.55
C GLU A 37 14.31 -7.38 3.43
N ALA A 38 13.43 -8.15 2.80
CA ALA A 38 13.80 -9.00 1.67
C ALA A 38 14.22 -8.19 0.44
N PHE A 39 13.56 -7.05 0.16
CA PHE A 39 13.94 -6.13 -0.92
C PHE A 39 15.26 -5.40 -0.60
N ARG A 40 15.41 -4.93 0.65
CA ARG A 40 16.66 -4.32 1.14
C ARG A 40 17.85 -5.26 1.02
N GLY A 41 17.69 -6.52 1.44
CA GLY A 41 18.73 -7.55 1.36
C GLY A 41 19.19 -7.88 -0.07
N ARG A 42 18.36 -7.57 -1.08
CA ARG A 42 18.66 -7.74 -2.51
C ARG A 42 18.98 -6.44 -3.24
N SER A 43 19.03 -5.32 -2.52
CA SER A 43 19.24 -3.98 -3.08
C SER A 43 18.24 -3.65 -4.22
N LEU A 44 17.00 -4.13 -4.09
CA LEU A 44 15.94 -3.86 -5.04
C LEU A 44 15.26 -2.52 -4.71
N PRO A 45 14.72 -1.82 -5.72
CA PRO A 45 14.00 -0.56 -5.54
C PRO A 45 12.84 -0.66 -4.54
N ILE A 46 12.70 0.34 -3.67
CA ILE A 46 11.64 0.47 -2.67
C ILE A 46 11.07 1.87 -2.76
N PHE A 47 9.75 1.99 -2.73
CA PHE A 47 9.02 3.25 -2.71
C PHE A 47 8.02 3.24 -1.57
N HIS A 48 8.14 4.21 -0.68
CA HIS A 48 7.15 4.45 0.38
C HIS A 48 6.15 5.49 -0.10
N ILE A 49 4.87 5.17 0.00
CA ILE A 49 3.78 6.11 -0.31
C ILE A 49 3.21 6.61 1.00
N GLN A 50 3.11 7.93 1.14
CA GLN A 50 2.58 8.58 2.32
C GLN A 50 1.42 9.49 1.92
N HIS A 51 0.23 9.23 2.47
CA HIS A 51 -0.95 10.06 2.21
C HIS A 51 -0.98 11.26 3.16
N HIS A 52 -1.07 12.45 2.61
CA HIS A 52 -1.34 13.69 3.36
C HIS A 52 -2.72 14.21 3.00
N ALA A 53 -3.61 14.32 3.99
CA ALA A 53 -4.94 14.86 3.76
C ALA A 53 -4.89 16.34 3.37
N LYS A 54 -5.55 16.69 2.25
CA LYS A 54 -5.74 18.09 1.81
C LYS A 54 -7.11 18.66 2.16
N ARG A 55 -8.08 17.79 2.46
CA ARG A 55 -9.44 18.22 2.69
C ARG A 55 -9.54 18.96 4.04
N ALA A 56 -10.16 20.13 4.03
CA ALA A 56 -10.48 20.85 5.26
C ALA A 56 -11.35 19.97 6.18
N GLY A 57 -11.01 19.92 7.47
CA GLY A 57 -11.69 19.08 8.46
C GLY A 57 -11.37 17.58 8.36
N ALA A 58 -10.28 17.19 7.68
CA ALA A 58 -9.81 15.81 7.71
C ALA A 58 -9.51 15.38 9.14
N THR A 59 -9.89 14.14 9.48
CA THR A 59 -9.75 13.57 10.83
C THR A 59 -8.58 12.60 10.96
N PHE A 60 -7.97 12.19 9.83
CA PHE A 60 -6.81 11.31 9.79
C PHE A 60 -5.85 11.75 8.67
N PHE A 61 -4.61 11.34 8.76
CA PHE A 61 -3.49 11.71 7.87
C PHE A 61 -3.29 13.23 7.77
N VAL A 62 -3.57 13.93 8.86
CA VAL A 62 -3.41 15.38 8.95
C VAL A 62 -1.92 15.72 9.02
N PRO A 63 -1.39 16.54 8.11
CA PRO A 63 0.02 16.94 8.12
C PRO A 63 0.45 17.54 9.46
N GLY A 64 1.64 17.15 9.94
CA GLY A 64 2.18 17.63 11.22
C GLY A 64 1.66 16.91 12.46
N THR A 65 0.85 15.86 12.30
CA THR A 65 0.42 15.00 13.42
C THR A 65 1.22 13.68 13.45
N PRO A 66 1.33 13.02 14.61
CA PRO A 66 1.94 11.69 14.67
C PRO A 66 1.22 10.63 13.82
N GLY A 67 -0.08 10.82 13.56
CA GLY A 67 -0.91 9.90 12.79
C GLY A 67 -0.53 9.81 11.31
N VAL A 68 0.00 10.91 10.73
CA VAL A 68 0.42 10.92 9.32
C VAL A 68 1.77 10.22 9.09
N GLU A 69 2.55 10.02 10.16
CA GLU A 69 3.88 9.44 10.04
C GLU A 69 3.82 7.97 9.63
N ILE A 70 4.82 7.53 8.82
CA ILE A 70 4.98 6.13 8.42
C ILE A 70 5.29 5.29 9.68
N HIS A 71 4.60 4.17 9.81
CA HIS A 71 4.72 3.27 10.96
C HIS A 71 6.17 2.77 11.14
N ALA A 72 6.62 2.73 12.39
CA ALA A 72 8.02 2.44 12.74
C ALA A 72 8.54 1.11 12.18
N ALA A 73 7.70 0.08 12.05
CA ALA A 73 8.07 -1.23 11.50
C ALA A 73 8.50 -1.19 10.03
N VAL A 74 8.08 -0.16 9.28
CA VAL A 74 8.40 0.01 7.84
C VAL A 74 9.01 1.37 7.57
N ARG A 75 9.73 1.93 8.55
CA ARG A 75 10.37 3.25 8.42
C ARG A 75 11.32 3.29 7.23
N PRO A 76 11.19 4.30 6.35
CA PRO A 76 12.13 4.51 5.25
C PRO A 76 13.57 4.70 5.73
N ARG A 77 14.54 4.26 4.92
CA ARG A 77 15.96 4.64 5.05
C ARG A 77 16.27 5.81 4.13
N ASP A 78 17.36 6.54 4.38
CA ASP A 78 17.70 7.79 3.66
C ASP A 78 17.69 7.68 2.12
N ALA A 79 18.05 6.52 1.58
CA ALA A 79 18.06 6.27 0.14
C ALA A 79 16.71 5.79 -0.43
N GLU A 80 15.70 5.57 0.42
CA GLU A 80 14.39 5.07 0.00
C GLU A 80 13.42 6.24 -0.21
N PRO A 81 12.94 6.49 -1.45
CA PRO A 81 12.05 7.62 -1.72
C PRO A 81 10.72 7.50 -0.99
N VAL A 82 10.27 8.61 -0.41
CA VAL A 82 8.92 8.79 0.12
C VAL A 82 8.15 9.67 -0.86
N VAL A 83 7.10 9.11 -1.45
CA VAL A 83 6.22 9.82 -2.38
C VAL A 83 4.97 10.26 -1.62
N VAL A 84 4.82 11.56 -1.41
CA VAL A 84 3.62 12.14 -0.79
C VAL A 84 2.50 12.23 -1.82
N LYS A 85 1.32 11.71 -1.47
CA LYS A 85 0.11 11.80 -2.29
C LYS A 85 -1.07 12.42 -1.52
N HIS A 86 -2.07 12.86 -2.25
CA HIS A 86 -3.28 13.48 -1.72
C HIS A 86 -4.58 12.82 -2.22
N PHE A 87 -4.45 11.82 -3.08
CA PHE A 87 -5.56 11.09 -3.69
C PHE A 87 -5.39 9.59 -3.46
N PRO A 88 -6.43 8.77 -3.63
CA PRO A 88 -6.29 7.31 -3.47
C PRO A 88 -5.21 6.71 -4.38
N SER A 89 -5.15 7.06 -5.66
CA SER A 89 -4.09 6.61 -6.54
C SER A 89 -2.75 7.24 -6.17
N ALA A 90 -1.71 6.42 -6.02
CA ALA A 90 -0.35 6.88 -5.79
C ALA A 90 0.30 7.52 -7.04
N PHE A 91 -0.32 7.36 -8.20
CA PHE A 91 0.15 7.96 -9.46
C PHE A 91 -0.46 9.33 -9.74
N ARG A 92 -1.57 9.69 -9.06
CA ARG A 92 -2.25 10.94 -9.32
C ARG A 92 -1.54 12.11 -8.66
N GLU A 93 -1.10 13.06 -9.49
CA GLU A 93 -0.38 14.28 -9.05
C GLU A 93 0.88 13.97 -8.22
N THR A 94 1.64 12.93 -8.65
CA THR A 94 2.93 12.52 -8.06
C THR A 94 3.93 12.18 -9.14
N ASP A 95 5.20 12.11 -8.78
CA ASP A 95 6.29 11.70 -9.68
C ASP A 95 6.57 10.19 -9.65
N LEU A 96 5.69 9.37 -9.02
CA LEU A 96 5.93 7.93 -8.82
C LEU A 96 6.22 7.19 -10.14
N GLN A 97 5.41 7.46 -11.19
CA GLN A 97 5.61 6.79 -12.50
C GLN A 97 6.98 7.11 -13.09
N ALA A 98 7.36 8.38 -13.09
CA ALA A 98 8.66 8.82 -13.60
C ALA A 98 9.80 8.20 -12.80
N ALA A 99 9.71 8.18 -11.47
CA ALA A 99 10.72 7.61 -10.58
C ALA A 99 10.89 6.09 -10.79
N LEU A 100 9.78 5.35 -10.93
CA LEU A 100 9.80 3.92 -11.26
C LEU A 100 10.46 3.66 -12.62
N ARG A 101 10.08 4.41 -13.66
CA ARG A 101 10.64 4.27 -15.02
C ARG A 101 12.12 4.62 -15.07
N ALA A 102 12.56 5.65 -14.36
CA ALA A 102 13.96 6.05 -14.27
C ALA A 102 14.87 4.95 -13.69
N GLN A 103 14.32 4.07 -12.84
CA GLN A 103 15.02 2.90 -12.29
C GLN A 103 14.80 1.62 -13.14
N GLY A 104 14.21 1.72 -14.33
CA GLY A 104 13.94 0.59 -15.21
C GLY A 104 12.93 -0.43 -14.65
N VAL A 105 12.08 0.00 -13.69
CA VAL A 105 11.09 -0.86 -13.06
C VAL A 105 9.97 -1.18 -14.05
N SER A 106 9.63 -2.46 -14.15
CA SER A 106 8.51 -2.98 -14.94
C SER A 106 7.55 -3.86 -14.11
N GLU A 107 7.99 -4.31 -12.93
CA GLU A 107 7.19 -5.16 -12.04
C GLU A 107 7.07 -4.50 -10.66
N LEU A 108 5.85 -4.52 -10.09
CA LEU A 108 5.57 -3.99 -8.76
C LEU A 108 5.11 -5.11 -7.83
N VAL A 109 5.71 -5.17 -6.64
CA VAL A 109 5.13 -5.86 -5.48
C VAL A 109 4.50 -4.81 -4.61
N VAL A 110 3.20 -4.92 -4.37
CA VAL A 110 2.40 -3.92 -3.64
C VAL A 110 1.95 -4.49 -2.30
N ALA A 111 2.08 -3.69 -1.25
CA ALA A 111 1.53 -3.94 0.07
C ALA A 111 1.03 -2.63 0.68
N GLY A 112 0.11 -2.66 1.62
CA GLY A 112 -0.33 -1.46 2.32
C GLY A 112 -1.83 -1.36 2.59
N MET A 113 -2.32 -0.14 2.79
CA MET A 113 -3.67 0.16 3.32
C MET A 113 -4.30 1.37 2.62
N MET A 114 -5.64 1.48 2.54
CA MET A 114 -6.61 0.41 2.76
C MET A 114 -6.78 -0.39 1.47
N THR A 115 -6.99 -1.69 1.59
CA THR A 115 -7.14 -2.60 0.43
C THR A 115 -8.19 -2.09 -0.55
N HIS A 116 -9.38 -1.67 -0.07
CA HIS A 116 -10.49 -1.21 -0.90
C HIS A 116 -10.37 0.23 -1.43
N MET A 117 -9.30 0.96 -1.06
CA MET A 117 -9.11 2.36 -1.45
C MET A 117 -7.76 2.57 -2.14
N CYS A 118 -6.76 3.01 -1.39
CA CYS A 118 -5.48 3.40 -1.97
C CYS A 118 -4.74 2.24 -2.64
N VAL A 119 -4.84 1.02 -2.09
CA VAL A 119 -4.24 -0.18 -2.68
C VAL A 119 -4.93 -0.54 -3.99
N ASP A 120 -6.27 -0.76 -3.98
CA ASP A 120 -7.05 -1.09 -5.17
C ASP A 120 -6.86 -0.07 -6.29
N THR A 121 -7.02 1.22 -5.96
CA THR A 121 -6.89 2.31 -6.94
C THR A 121 -5.48 2.38 -7.54
N THR A 122 -4.44 2.20 -6.72
CA THR A 122 -3.05 2.25 -7.19
C THR A 122 -2.69 1.05 -8.05
N VAL A 123 -3.13 -0.16 -7.68
CA VAL A 123 -2.88 -1.39 -8.43
C VAL A 123 -3.53 -1.33 -9.81
N ARG A 124 -4.78 -0.89 -9.90
CA ARG A 124 -5.47 -0.70 -11.19
C ARG A 124 -4.76 0.33 -12.07
N ALA A 125 -4.42 1.48 -11.50
CA ALA A 125 -3.68 2.50 -12.23
C ALA A 125 -2.29 1.99 -12.69
N ALA A 126 -1.58 1.23 -11.88
CA ALA A 126 -0.29 0.63 -12.23
C ALA A 126 -0.43 -0.32 -13.42
N ALA A 127 -1.45 -1.20 -13.42
CA ALA A 127 -1.73 -2.12 -14.51
C ALA A 127 -2.06 -1.36 -15.82
N ASP A 128 -2.90 -0.33 -15.75
CA ASP A 128 -3.23 0.54 -16.90
C ASP A 128 -2.00 1.26 -17.46
N LEU A 129 -1.03 1.59 -16.59
CA LEU A 129 0.26 2.17 -16.98
C LEU A 129 1.27 1.14 -17.50
N GLY A 130 0.90 -0.14 -17.58
CA GLY A 130 1.70 -1.24 -18.12
C GLY A 130 2.73 -1.83 -17.15
N PHE A 131 2.55 -1.67 -15.84
CA PHE A 131 3.33 -2.39 -14.84
C PHE A 131 2.71 -3.77 -14.60
N ALA A 132 3.55 -4.82 -14.52
CA ALA A 132 3.11 -6.11 -14.00
C ALA A 132 3.01 -6.03 -12.48
N CYS A 133 1.83 -6.28 -11.90
CA CYS A 133 1.60 -6.12 -10.47
C CYS A 133 1.46 -7.45 -9.75
N THR A 134 2.00 -7.52 -8.55
CA THR A 134 1.72 -8.58 -7.58
C THR A 134 1.31 -7.91 -6.27
N LEU A 135 0.22 -8.38 -5.67
CA LEU A 135 -0.30 -7.85 -4.41
C LEU A 135 -0.05 -8.85 -3.27
N ALA A 136 0.62 -8.39 -2.21
CA ALA A 136 0.84 -9.18 -1.00
C ALA A 136 -0.41 -9.11 -0.11
N GLN A 137 -1.33 -10.07 -0.26
CA GLN A 137 -2.66 -10.04 0.34
C GLN A 137 -2.66 -9.98 1.87
N ASP A 138 -1.71 -10.65 2.52
CA ASP A 138 -1.54 -10.71 3.97
C ASP A 138 -0.73 -9.52 4.53
N ALA A 139 -0.18 -8.68 3.66
CA ALA A 139 0.43 -7.38 3.97
C ALA A 139 -0.49 -6.19 3.64
N CYS A 140 -1.79 -6.45 3.51
CA CYS A 140 -2.84 -5.45 3.30
C CYS A 140 -3.90 -5.52 4.39
N ALA A 141 -4.50 -4.39 4.73
CA ALA A 141 -5.58 -4.30 5.70
C ALA A 141 -6.69 -3.35 5.24
N THR A 142 -7.88 -3.56 5.78
CA THR A 142 -9.07 -2.76 5.49
C THR A 142 -9.96 -2.60 6.73
N ARG A 143 -11.18 -2.11 6.56
CA ARG A 143 -12.16 -1.90 7.62
C ARG A 143 -13.54 -2.34 7.18
N ASP A 144 -14.47 -2.42 8.12
CA ASP A 144 -15.90 -2.57 7.83
C ASP A 144 -16.39 -1.40 6.97
N LEU A 145 -17.28 -1.71 6.03
CA LEU A 145 -17.95 -0.72 5.19
C LEU A 145 -19.45 -0.79 5.38
N SER A 146 -20.14 0.33 5.12
CA SER A 146 -21.60 0.39 5.12
C SER A 146 -22.09 1.07 3.86
N PHE A 147 -23.21 0.58 3.33
CA PHE A 147 -23.93 1.19 2.23
C PHE A 147 -25.43 1.08 2.48
N GLY A 148 -26.11 2.20 2.66
CA GLY A 148 -27.48 2.23 3.14
C GLY A 148 -27.54 1.62 4.56
N ASP A 149 -28.45 0.67 4.74
CA ASP A 149 -28.66 -0.11 5.97
C ASP A 149 -27.81 -1.38 6.06
N ARG A 150 -27.01 -1.68 5.05
CA ARG A 150 -26.17 -2.89 4.98
C ARG A 150 -24.76 -2.61 5.47
N LYS A 151 -24.26 -3.48 6.33
CA LYS A 151 -22.86 -3.50 6.78
C LYS A 151 -22.15 -4.70 6.14
N VAL A 152 -20.92 -4.47 5.66
CA VAL A 152 -20.01 -5.49 5.15
C VAL A 152 -18.78 -5.51 6.06
N VAL A 153 -18.51 -6.65 6.67
CA VAL A 153 -17.38 -6.79 7.59
C VAL A 153 -16.05 -6.75 6.83
N ALA A 154 -14.99 -6.33 7.49
CA ALA A 154 -13.66 -6.15 6.88
C ALA A 154 -13.15 -7.41 6.16
N ALA A 155 -13.42 -8.59 6.67
CA ALA A 155 -13.03 -9.85 6.04
C ALA A 155 -13.67 -10.05 4.66
N ASP A 156 -14.95 -9.71 4.52
CA ASP A 156 -15.67 -9.80 3.25
C ASP A 156 -15.23 -8.70 2.28
N VAL A 157 -15.00 -7.48 2.77
CA VAL A 157 -14.40 -6.39 1.99
C VAL A 157 -13.04 -6.81 1.45
N GLN A 158 -12.17 -7.34 2.31
CA GLN A 158 -10.85 -7.83 1.93
C GLN A 158 -10.94 -8.87 0.81
N THR A 159 -11.77 -9.89 1.02
CA THR A 159 -11.97 -10.98 0.05
C THR A 159 -12.47 -10.47 -1.30
N ALA A 160 -13.48 -9.58 -1.30
CA ALA A 160 -14.07 -9.04 -2.52
C ALA A 160 -13.07 -8.25 -3.35
N TYR A 161 -12.27 -7.38 -2.72
CA TYR A 161 -11.28 -6.56 -3.43
C TYR A 161 -10.08 -7.36 -3.91
N LEU A 162 -9.59 -8.30 -3.11
CA LEU A 162 -8.53 -9.22 -3.54
C LEU A 162 -8.98 -10.09 -4.74
N ALA A 163 -10.21 -10.59 -4.71
CA ALA A 163 -10.78 -11.36 -5.81
C ALA A 163 -10.93 -10.52 -7.08
N ALA A 164 -11.37 -9.26 -6.96
CA ALA A 164 -11.53 -8.35 -8.09
C ALA A 164 -10.20 -7.96 -8.74
N LEU A 165 -9.11 -7.90 -7.97
CA LEU A 165 -7.77 -7.59 -8.50
C LEU A 165 -7.09 -8.81 -9.09
N ASN A 166 -7.36 -10.00 -8.54
CA ASN A 166 -6.64 -11.22 -8.90
C ASN A 166 -6.89 -11.65 -10.35
N GLY A 167 -5.83 -11.86 -11.10
CA GLY A 167 -5.83 -12.31 -12.48
C GLY A 167 -6.05 -11.19 -13.52
N SER A 168 -6.78 -10.13 -13.18
CA SER A 168 -7.05 -9.03 -14.12
C SER A 168 -6.05 -7.87 -14.01
N PHE A 169 -5.68 -7.52 -12.77
CA PHE A 169 -4.82 -6.36 -12.49
C PHE A 169 -3.53 -6.75 -11.76
N ALA A 170 -3.56 -7.82 -10.98
CA ALA A 170 -2.40 -8.29 -10.23
C ALA A 170 -2.45 -9.80 -10.00
N GLY A 171 -1.28 -10.42 -9.78
CA GLY A 171 -1.21 -11.73 -9.15
C GLY A 171 -1.32 -11.56 -7.63
N VAL A 172 -2.37 -12.09 -6.99
CA VAL A 172 -2.54 -12.00 -5.54
C VAL A 172 -1.84 -13.18 -4.87
N ARG A 173 -0.88 -12.87 -3.96
CA ARG A 173 -0.01 -13.84 -3.29
C ARG A 173 0.21 -13.44 -1.83
N THR A 174 0.71 -14.36 -1.00
CA THR A 174 1.20 -14.00 0.34
C THR A 174 2.53 -13.25 0.28
N ALA A 175 2.90 -12.53 1.34
CA ALA A 175 4.21 -11.89 1.46
C ALA A 175 5.35 -12.93 1.29
N THR A 176 5.22 -14.10 1.92
CA THR A 176 6.20 -15.19 1.80
C THR A 176 6.36 -15.69 0.36
N GLN A 177 5.26 -15.87 -0.38
CA GLN A 177 5.31 -16.26 -1.79
C GLN A 177 5.97 -15.19 -2.67
N ASN A 178 5.74 -13.90 -2.35
CA ASN A 178 6.40 -12.80 -3.04
C ASN A 178 7.92 -12.80 -2.78
N VAL A 179 8.35 -13.00 -1.52
CA VAL A 179 9.77 -13.11 -1.17
C VAL A 179 10.45 -14.29 -1.89
N SER A 180 9.76 -15.44 -1.98
CA SER A 180 10.29 -16.63 -2.67
C SER A 180 10.42 -16.43 -4.18
N ALA A 181 9.73 -15.44 -4.76
CA ALA A 181 9.75 -15.11 -6.19
C ALA A 181 10.69 -13.93 -6.55
N LEU A 182 11.47 -13.43 -5.57
CA LEU A 182 12.53 -12.43 -5.78
C LEU A 182 13.82 -13.13 -6.24
#